data_78241eaa697affd41a66f7ba62a672e8
#
_entry.id   78241eaa697affd41a66f7ba62a672e8
#
_cell.length_a   1.000
_cell.length_b   1.000
_cell.length_c   1.000
_cell.angle_alpha   90.00
_cell.angle_beta   90.00
_cell.angle_gamma   90.00
#
_symmetry.space_group_name_H-M   'P 1'
#
loop_
_entity.id
_entity.type
_entity.pdbx_description
1 polymer ?
#
loop_
_entity_poly.entity_id
_entity_poly.type
_entity_poly.pdbx_seq_one_letter_code
_entity_poly.pdbx_strand_id
1 'polypeptide(L)'
;MRNNLSKFIKPVTSISCFSLILISNNSELAAKYLSYKEGEIYKNKINFQSINQEENNRISAFDFLKRNNFLIVDNGKNVSEENVLISEIIIEGWENHPEGRKLELAAYDSMSIKPGNIINNQILNKDLNSIYASGWFSGVKIKSEDSPLGVRLIVSVVPNPILNKVELNPIDSIIPSEFVDDIFANLYGTTLNLNVLQNRINLLKKWYEDKGYSLARINGPERISSDGIVSLNLAEGMVSNIELRFLGSDGEPFVDGKPKKGKTKDWVIKRELKTVPGSIFNRKILEADIKRLYATSLFDDVKVSLGPDSINPGQVVIILDLSEQRTGSLTGGLGYSNSSGIFAQIGLQESNALGRAWSTNSNLNFGEYSTTFSFSLSDPWIKGDKYKTSFKTNVFLSRDYPQEFKSEKNGRIYAVNDTTTAS
;
A
#
# COMPACT_ATOMS: atom_id res chain seq x y z
N MET A 1 -36.72 -38.57 -39.54
CA MET A 1 -37.11 -37.35 -38.83
C MET A 1 -36.01 -37.06 -37.82
N ARG A 2 -35.07 -36.37 -38.21
CA ARG A 2 -34.56 -34.98 -38.10
C ARG A 2 -35.01 -34.30 -36.80
N ASN A 3 -34.01 -34.01 -35.97
CA ASN A 3 -33.58 -32.73 -35.44
C ASN A 3 -33.33 -32.69 -33.91
N ASN A 4 -32.15 -32.22 -33.63
CA ASN A 4 -31.75 -31.34 -32.51
C ASN A 4 -31.40 -31.99 -31.15
N LEU A 5 -30.13 -32.38 -31.09
CA LEU A 5 -29.39 -32.41 -29.84
C LEU A 5 -27.97 -31.82 -30.08
N SER A 6 -27.91 -30.51 -30.20
CA SER A 6 -26.66 -29.78 -30.17
C SER A 6 -26.88 -28.45 -29.44
N LYS A 7 -26.62 -28.44 -28.13
CA LYS A 7 -26.35 -27.25 -27.31
C LYS A 7 -26.24 -27.74 -25.87
N PHE A 8 -24.99 -27.91 -25.41
CA PHE A 8 -24.55 -27.73 -24.02
C PHE A 8 -23.21 -28.43 -23.81
N ILE A 9 -22.19 -27.91 -24.44
CA ILE A 9 -20.82 -28.06 -23.93
C ILE A 9 -20.15 -26.71 -24.15
N LYS A 10 -20.06 -25.88 -23.10
CA LYS A 10 -19.13 -24.78 -23.04
C LYS A 10 -17.90 -25.26 -22.27
N PRO A 11 -16.71 -25.09 -22.81
CA PRO A 11 -15.48 -25.39 -22.09
C PRO A 11 -15.26 -24.38 -20.96
N VAL A 12 -15.07 -24.89 -19.76
CA VAL A 12 -14.59 -24.13 -18.62
C VAL A 12 -13.08 -23.96 -18.81
N THR A 13 -12.67 -22.84 -19.35
CA THR A 13 -11.29 -22.38 -19.24
C THR A 13 -11.21 -21.46 -18.06
N SER A 14 -10.84 -21.97 -16.90
CA SER A 14 -10.44 -21.17 -15.76
C SER A 14 -9.00 -20.71 -15.97
N ILE A 15 -8.84 -19.52 -16.54
CA ILE A 15 -7.60 -18.77 -16.44
C ILE A 15 -7.82 -17.77 -15.32
N SER A 16 -7.21 -18.05 -14.16
CA SER A 16 -7.11 -17.08 -13.08
C SER A 16 -6.13 -15.99 -13.52
N CYS A 17 -6.65 -14.91 -14.07
CA CYS A 17 -5.90 -13.68 -14.27
C CYS A 17 -5.70 -13.00 -12.93
N PHE A 18 -4.48 -13.04 -12.42
CA PHE A 18 -3.96 -12.09 -11.43
C PHE A 18 -4.04 -10.68 -12.04
N SER A 19 -5.10 -9.96 -11.73
CA SER A 19 -5.15 -8.52 -12.04
C SER A 19 -4.48 -7.77 -10.91
N LEU A 20 -3.15 -7.65 -11.02
CA LEU A 20 -2.41 -6.55 -10.41
C LEU A 20 -2.88 -5.28 -11.12
N ILE A 21 -3.74 -4.50 -10.49
CA ILE A 21 -4.04 -3.15 -10.97
C ILE A 21 -2.82 -2.29 -10.65
N LEU A 22 -1.89 -2.27 -11.59
CA LEU A 22 -0.99 -1.16 -11.78
C LEU A 22 -1.87 0.00 -12.25
N ILE A 23 -2.03 1.02 -11.41
CA ILE A 23 -2.60 2.31 -11.81
C ILE A 23 -1.59 2.94 -12.76
N SER A 24 -1.77 2.67 -14.07
CA SER A 24 -1.18 3.48 -15.12
C SER A 24 -2.19 4.56 -15.48
N ASN A 25 -1.70 5.79 -15.57
CA ASN A 25 -2.40 6.97 -16.01
C ASN A 25 -3.19 6.73 -17.31
N ASN A 26 -4.51 6.67 -17.21
CA ASN A 26 -5.38 6.92 -18.35
C ASN A 26 -6.75 7.41 -17.85
N SER A 27 -6.90 8.72 -17.84
CA SER A 27 -8.10 9.46 -17.46
C SER A 27 -9.33 9.21 -18.36
N GLU A 28 -9.16 8.54 -19.51
CA GLU A 28 -10.27 8.22 -20.41
C GLU A 28 -11.06 6.95 -20.06
N LEU A 29 -10.50 6.01 -19.32
CA LEU A 29 -11.20 4.79 -18.93
C LEU A 29 -12.10 4.97 -17.69
N ALA A 30 -11.78 5.92 -16.83
CA ALA A 30 -12.61 6.22 -15.65
C ALA A 30 -13.90 6.96 -16.03
N ALA A 31 -13.89 7.75 -17.10
CA ALA A 31 -15.07 8.47 -17.58
C ALA A 31 -16.11 7.55 -18.25
N LYS A 32 -15.70 6.44 -18.81
CA LYS A 32 -16.57 5.47 -19.50
C LYS A 32 -17.29 4.51 -18.56
N TYR A 33 -16.80 4.32 -17.33
CA TYR A 33 -17.44 3.46 -16.34
C TYR A 33 -18.50 4.18 -15.49
N LEU A 34 -18.49 5.51 -15.48
CA LEU A 34 -19.45 6.34 -14.73
C LEU A 34 -20.70 6.70 -15.55
N SER A 35 -20.74 6.43 -16.86
CA SER A 35 -21.89 6.74 -17.71
C SER A 35 -22.99 5.64 -17.77
N TYR A 36 -22.86 4.54 -17.04
CA TYR A 36 -23.79 3.41 -17.14
C TYR A 36 -24.66 3.14 -15.90
N LYS A 37 -24.65 4.03 -14.88
CA LYS A 37 -25.58 3.96 -13.76
C LYS A 37 -26.08 5.35 -13.35
N GLU A 38 -26.81 6.01 -14.21
CA GLU A 38 -27.76 7.05 -13.79
C GLU A 38 -29.10 6.40 -13.49
N GLY A 39 -29.39 6.30 -12.21
CA GLY A 39 -30.68 5.89 -11.69
C GLY A 39 -30.63 5.77 -10.17
N GLU A 40 -30.93 6.87 -9.52
CA GLU A 40 -31.20 7.09 -8.09
C GLU A 40 -30.11 7.73 -7.25
N ILE A 41 -30.44 8.90 -6.93
CA ILE A 41 -29.96 10.02 -6.18
C ILE A 41 -29.62 9.65 -4.72
N TYR A 42 -28.34 9.84 -4.33
CA TYR A 42 -28.05 10.43 -3.03
C TYR A 42 -27.01 11.55 -3.20
N LYS A 43 -27.49 12.78 -3.06
CA LYS A 43 -26.68 14.00 -2.98
C LYS A 43 -25.85 13.97 -1.69
N ASN A 44 -24.65 13.50 -1.74
CA ASN A 44 -23.59 13.95 -0.85
C ASN A 44 -22.47 14.52 -1.70
N LYS A 45 -22.34 15.83 -1.62
CA LYS A 45 -21.26 16.60 -2.21
C LYS A 45 -19.92 16.09 -1.68
N ILE A 46 -19.35 15.09 -2.33
CA ILE A 46 -17.93 14.75 -2.16
C ILE A 46 -17.18 15.73 -3.06
N ASN A 47 -16.47 16.61 -2.39
CA ASN A 47 -15.63 17.63 -3.01
C ASN A 47 -14.50 16.94 -3.74
N PHE A 48 -14.54 16.89 -5.07
CA PHE A 48 -13.57 16.24 -5.98
C PHE A 48 -12.19 16.95 -6.03
N GLN A 49 -11.81 17.70 -4.99
CA GLN A 49 -10.49 18.33 -4.90
C GLN A 49 -9.38 17.42 -4.37
N SER A 50 -9.69 16.18 -3.97
CA SER A 50 -8.67 15.28 -3.37
C SER A 50 -8.05 14.24 -4.31
N ILE A 51 -8.50 14.13 -5.58
CA ILE A 51 -7.97 13.11 -6.50
C ILE A 51 -6.87 13.66 -7.43
N ASN A 52 -6.72 14.98 -7.55
CA ASN A 52 -5.64 15.60 -8.33
C ASN A 52 -4.39 15.92 -7.50
N GLN A 53 -4.18 15.31 -6.33
CA GLN A 53 -3.00 15.61 -5.49
C GLN A 53 -1.78 14.72 -5.77
N GLU A 54 -1.86 13.70 -6.62
CA GLU A 54 -0.67 12.90 -6.95
C GLU A 54 0.24 13.51 -8.03
N GLU A 55 -0.25 14.42 -8.87
CA GLU A 55 0.59 15.14 -9.83
C GLU A 55 1.27 16.41 -9.26
N ASN A 56 0.86 16.90 -8.10
CA ASN A 56 1.32 18.17 -7.53
C ASN A 56 2.28 18.05 -6.34
N ASN A 57 2.88 16.90 -6.07
CA ASN A 57 3.93 16.80 -5.05
C ASN A 57 5.32 17.26 -5.52
N ARG A 58 5.41 17.95 -6.65
CA ARG A 58 6.47 18.92 -6.91
C ARG A 58 6.04 20.25 -6.32
N ILE A 59 6.08 20.37 -4.99
CA ILE A 59 6.19 21.71 -4.39
C ILE A 59 7.54 22.22 -4.88
N SER A 60 7.51 22.97 -5.98
CA SER A 60 8.71 23.66 -6.41
C SER A 60 9.09 24.63 -5.29
N ALA A 61 10.39 24.92 -5.14
CA ALA A 61 10.83 25.98 -4.23
C ALA A 61 10.01 27.28 -4.44
N PHE A 62 9.47 27.46 -5.62
CA PHE A 62 8.58 28.53 -6.03
C PHE A 62 7.21 28.51 -5.33
N ASP A 63 6.55 27.36 -5.18
CA ASP A 63 5.23 27.29 -4.52
C ASP A 63 5.36 27.48 -3.00
N PHE A 64 6.48 27.03 -2.42
CA PHE A 64 6.81 27.29 -1.03
C PHE A 64 6.99 28.80 -0.74
N LEU A 65 7.67 29.49 -1.63
CA LEU A 65 7.96 30.93 -1.50
C LEU A 65 6.74 31.81 -1.83
N LYS A 66 5.89 31.40 -2.76
CA LYS A 66 4.63 32.07 -3.11
C LYS A 66 3.63 32.08 -1.95
N ARG A 67 3.56 30.99 -1.18
CA ARG A 67 2.69 30.90 0.02
C ARG A 67 3.10 31.85 1.13
N ASN A 68 4.36 32.27 1.18
CA ASN A 68 4.90 33.09 2.26
C ASN A 68 5.02 34.60 1.93
N ASN A 69 4.39 35.09 0.86
CA ASN A 69 4.38 36.51 0.46
C ASN A 69 5.78 37.19 0.30
N PHE A 70 6.81 36.38 -0.03
CA PHE A 70 8.16 36.92 -0.25
C PHE A 70 8.40 37.54 -1.64
N LEU A 71 7.40 37.52 -2.52
CA LEU A 71 7.46 38.08 -3.86
C LEU A 71 7.00 39.55 -3.81
N ILE A 72 7.90 40.46 -3.51
CA ILE A 72 7.67 41.89 -3.71
C ILE A 72 8.54 42.32 -4.90
N VAL A 73 7.90 42.52 -6.03
CA VAL A 73 8.49 43.33 -7.13
C VAL A 73 8.21 44.77 -6.77
N ASP A 74 9.21 45.48 -6.24
CA ASP A 74 9.11 46.90 -6.03
C ASP A 74 9.33 47.59 -7.39
N ASN A 75 8.24 47.85 -8.11
CA ASN A 75 8.27 48.65 -9.35
C ASN A 75 8.46 50.13 -8.97
N GLY A 76 9.68 50.51 -8.70
CA GLY A 76 10.05 51.93 -8.70
C GLY A 76 9.87 52.51 -10.09
N LYS A 77 8.74 53.17 -10.31
CA LYS A 77 8.22 53.76 -11.56
C LYS A 77 7.77 52.71 -12.62
N ASN A 78 6.54 52.87 -13.07
CA ASN A 78 5.99 52.21 -14.25
C ASN A 78 6.97 52.35 -15.44
N VAL A 79 7.72 51.28 -15.72
CA VAL A 79 8.46 51.16 -16.96
C VAL A 79 7.37 50.87 -18.00
N SER A 80 7.05 51.86 -18.84
CA SER A 80 6.31 51.71 -20.06
C SER A 80 6.89 50.55 -20.89
N GLU A 81 6.13 49.96 -21.82
CA GLU A 81 6.55 48.83 -22.66
C GLU A 81 7.79 49.14 -23.55
N GLU A 82 8.60 50.12 -23.17
CA GLU A 82 9.81 50.52 -23.89
C GLU A 82 10.92 49.51 -23.65
N ASN A 83 11.45 49.02 -24.74
CA ASN A 83 12.66 48.22 -24.78
C ASN A 83 13.83 49.01 -24.25
N VAL A 84 14.38 48.59 -23.11
CA VAL A 84 15.46 49.37 -22.41
C VAL A 84 16.76 48.60 -22.52
N LEU A 85 17.84 49.30 -22.87
CA LEU A 85 19.20 48.79 -22.95
C LEU A 85 19.81 48.64 -21.53
N ILE A 86 20.31 47.48 -21.18
CA ILE A 86 21.03 47.26 -19.92
C ILE A 86 22.49 47.60 -20.05
N SER A 87 22.94 48.59 -19.28
CA SER A 87 24.33 49.00 -19.23
C SER A 87 25.17 48.15 -18.27
N GLU A 88 24.60 47.78 -17.11
CA GLU A 88 25.30 47.12 -16.04
C GLU A 88 24.36 46.27 -15.18
N ILE A 89 24.86 45.20 -14.59
CA ILE A 89 24.15 44.35 -13.61
C ILE A 89 25.00 44.28 -12.35
N ILE A 90 24.41 44.68 -11.23
CA ILE A 90 25.03 44.62 -9.89
C ILE A 90 24.23 43.64 -9.06
N ILE A 91 24.90 42.67 -8.43
CA ILE A 91 24.28 41.72 -7.50
C ILE A 91 24.76 42.10 -6.10
N GLU A 92 23.83 42.34 -5.18
CA GLU A 92 24.12 42.77 -3.81
C GLU A 92 23.39 41.90 -2.79
N GLY A 93 23.82 41.92 -1.51
CA GLY A 93 23.18 41.19 -0.42
C GLY A 93 23.84 39.83 -0.12
N TRP A 94 24.92 39.52 -0.82
CA TRP A 94 25.72 38.29 -0.62
C TRP A 94 27.02 38.56 0.21
N GLU A 95 27.43 39.79 0.39
CA GLU A 95 28.75 40.20 0.87
C GLU A 95 29.06 39.67 2.26
N ASN A 96 28.04 39.58 3.13
CA ASN A 96 28.20 39.11 4.51
C ASN A 96 28.06 37.58 4.64
N HIS A 97 27.87 36.87 3.52
CA HIS A 97 27.71 35.42 3.55
C HIS A 97 29.04 34.70 3.32
N PRO A 98 29.41 33.66 4.10
CA PRO A 98 30.69 32.95 3.97
C PRO A 98 30.99 32.42 2.56
N GLU A 99 29.96 31.98 1.82
CA GLU A 99 30.07 31.54 0.43
C GLU A 99 29.64 32.61 -0.59
N GLY A 100 29.69 33.90 -0.21
CA GLY A 100 29.11 35.00 -0.98
C GLY A 100 29.52 35.03 -2.45
N ARG A 101 30.80 34.85 -2.77
CA ARG A 101 31.28 34.83 -4.18
C ARG A 101 30.62 33.73 -5.03
N LYS A 102 30.38 32.60 -4.45
CA LYS A 102 29.66 31.48 -5.11
C LYS A 102 28.20 31.85 -5.37
N LEU A 103 27.57 32.55 -4.43
CA LEU A 103 26.18 32.97 -4.52
C LEU A 103 26.00 34.11 -5.54
N GLU A 104 26.92 35.07 -5.59
CA GLU A 104 26.97 36.10 -6.64
C GLU A 104 26.96 35.44 -8.04
N LEU A 105 27.90 34.50 -8.26
CA LEU A 105 27.99 33.78 -9.52
C LEU A 105 26.72 32.97 -9.80
N ALA A 106 26.16 32.29 -8.80
CA ALA A 106 24.94 31.51 -8.97
C ALA A 106 23.72 32.37 -9.35
N ALA A 107 23.63 33.58 -8.79
CA ALA A 107 22.60 34.55 -9.17
C ALA A 107 22.80 35.04 -10.61
N TYR A 108 24.04 35.45 -10.93
CA TYR A 108 24.36 35.92 -12.28
C TYR A 108 24.16 34.87 -13.36
N ASP A 109 24.60 33.63 -13.12
CA ASP A 109 24.46 32.50 -14.07
C ASP A 109 23.00 32.08 -14.29
N SER A 110 22.16 32.31 -13.27
CA SER A 110 20.71 31.99 -13.37
C SER A 110 19.93 33.00 -14.22
N MET A 111 20.54 34.15 -14.55
CA MET A 111 19.91 35.20 -15.35
C MET A 111 20.18 35.02 -16.84
N SER A 112 19.16 35.23 -17.65
CA SER A 112 19.29 35.32 -19.11
C SER A 112 19.74 36.71 -19.58
N ILE A 113 19.44 37.73 -18.78
CA ILE A 113 19.80 39.11 -19.04
C ILE A 113 21.32 39.29 -18.82
N LYS A 114 21.98 39.95 -19.78
CA LYS A 114 23.39 40.33 -19.70
C LYS A 114 23.54 41.79 -20.13
N PRO A 115 24.61 42.49 -19.72
CA PRO A 115 24.91 43.83 -20.21
C PRO A 115 24.90 43.87 -21.75
N GLY A 116 24.27 44.87 -22.32
CA GLY A 116 24.05 45.01 -23.75
C GLY A 116 22.72 44.39 -24.29
N ASN A 117 21.97 43.68 -23.44
CA ASN A 117 20.63 43.18 -23.84
C ASN A 117 19.58 44.29 -23.73
N ILE A 118 18.58 44.17 -24.62
CA ILE A 118 17.35 44.94 -24.52
C ILE A 118 16.32 44.12 -23.77
N ILE A 119 15.69 44.68 -22.76
CA ILE A 119 14.76 43.97 -21.88
C ILE A 119 13.36 44.59 -21.85
N ASN A 120 12.41 43.75 -21.46
CA ASN A 120 11.06 44.14 -21.08
C ASN A 120 10.69 43.51 -19.72
N ASN A 121 9.55 43.90 -19.16
CA ASN A 121 9.08 43.39 -17.88
C ASN A 121 8.89 41.87 -17.83
N GLN A 122 8.60 41.24 -18.95
CA GLN A 122 8.41 39.74 -19.02
C GLN A 122 9.75 39.02 -18.81
N ILE A 123 10.82 39.52 -19.46
CA ILE A 123 12.15 38.93 -19.35
C ILE A 123 12.70 39.15 -17.92
N LEU A 124 12.45 40.35 -17.34
CA LEU A 124 12.84 40.64 -15.97
C LEU A 124 12.20 39.71 -14.95
N ASN A 125 10.87 39.50 -15.06
CA ASN A 125 10.14 38.55 -14.22
C ASN A 125 10.59 37.09 -14.42
N LYS A 126 10.95 36.72 -15.65
CA LYS A 126 11.51 35.40 -15.94
C LYS A 126 12.84 35.19 -15.23
N ASP A 127 13.73 36.19 -15.27
CA ASP A 127 15.04 36.11 -14.62
C ASP A 127 14.91 36.11 -13.10
N LEU A 128 14.03 36.91 -12.53
CA LEU A 128 13.71 36.88 -11.11
C LEU A 128 13.27 35.45 -10.69
N ASN A 129 12.37 34.83 -11.45
CA ASN A 129 11.94 33.47 -11.19
C ASN A 129 13.07 32.46 -11.37
N SER A 130 13.97 32.67 -12.33
CA SER A 130 15.13 31.79 -12.55
C SER A 130 16.12 31.83 -11.40
N ILE A 131 16.38 33.02 -10.83
CA ILE A 131 17.23 33.15 -9.63
C ILE A 131 16.60 32.42 -8.45
N TYR A 132 15.29 32.56 -8.21
CA TYR A 132 14.58 31.80 -7.18
C TYR A 132 14.66 30.30 -7.44
N ALA A 133 14.39 29.88 -8.67
CA ALA A 133 14.41 28.47 -9.06
C ALA A 133 15.79 27.82 -8.92
N SER A 134 16.87 28.61 -8.83
CA SER A 134 18.21 28.10 -8.52
C SER A 134 18.31 27.47 -7.14
N GLY A 135 17.39 27.84 -6.22
CA GLY A 135 17.27 27.29 -4.87
C GLY A 135 18.24 27.82 -3.84
N TRP A 136 19.08 28.80 -4.18
CA TRP A 136 20.07 29.35 -3.27
C TRP A 136 19.59 30.53 -2.39
N PHE A 137 18.46 31.14 -2.77
CA PHE A 137 18.00 32.40 -2.21
C PHE A 137 16.61 32.26 -1.58
N SER A 138 16.46 32.86 -0.40
CA SER A 138 15.18 33.03 0.31
C SER A 138 14.43 34.28 -0.13
N GLY A 139 15.15 35.25 -0.73
CA GLY A 139 14.59 36.48 -1.24
C GLY A 139 15.38 37.00 -2.44
N VAL A 140 14.68 37.56 -3.44
CA VAL A 140 15.25 38.20 -4.62
C VAL A 140 14.42 39.44 -4.96
N LYS A 141 15.07 40.57 -5.19
CA LYS A 141 14.44 41.80 -5.68
C LYS A 141 15.29 42.34 -6.82
N ILE A 142 14.63 42.84 -7.86
CA ILE A 142 15.32 43.51 -8.97
C ILE A 142 14.82 44.93 -9.02
N LYS A 143 15.73 45.88 -9.03
CA LYS A 143 15.48 47.32 -9.22
C LYS A 143 16.21 47.80 -10.43
N SER A 144 15.67 48.80 -11.10
CA SER A 144 16.29 49.48 -12.23
C SER A 144 16.65 50.92 -11.83
N GLU A 145 17.84 51.34 -12.19
CA GLU A 145 18.32 52.72 -12.00
C GLU A 145 18.80 53.28 -13.34
N ASP A 146 18.50 54.55 -13.61
CA ASP A 146 18.96 55.24 -14.81
C ASP A 146 20.48 55.42 -14.78
N SER A 147 21.15 55.12 -15.88
CA SER A 147 22.59 55.26 -16.07
C SER A 147 22.86 55.99 -17.39
N PRO A 148 23.99 56.73 -17.53
CA PRO A 148 24.30 57.50 -18.74
C PRO A 148 24.32 56.67 -20.05
N LEU A 149 24.54 55.35 -19.95
CA LEU A 149 24.62 54.41 -21.11
C LEU A 149 23.45 53.47 -21.21
N GLY A 150 22.36 53.71 -20.48
CA GLY A 150 21.18 52.81 -20.43
C GLY A 150 20.66 52.66 -19.01
N VAL A 151 20.20 51.45 -18.65
CA VAL A 151 19.70 51.17 -17.30
C VAL A 151 20.66 50.20 -16.60
N ARG A 152 20.94 50.48 -15.34
CA ARG A 152 21.62 49.61 -14.39
C ARG A 152 20.57 48.75 -13.70
N LEU A 153 20.76 47.43 -13.68
CA LEU A 153 19.96 46.50 -12.87
C LEU A 153 20.67 46.19 -11.55
N ILE A 154 19.98 46.43 -10.44
CA ILE A 154 20.42 46.07 -9.11
C ILE A 154 19.60 44.86 -8.66
N VAL A 155 20.25 43.71 -8.52
CA VAL A 155 19.66 42.45 -8.09
C VAL A 155 20.03 42.20 -6.64
N SER A 156 19.13 42.55 -5.73
CA SER A 156 19.31 42.31 -4.29
C SER A 156 18.86 40.91 -3.92
N VAL A 157 19.79 40.07 -3.44
CA VAL A 157 19.54 38.68 -3.06
C VAL A 157 19.63 38.48 -1.56
N VAL A 158 18.82 37.60 -1.02
CA VAL A 158 18.91 37.13 0.36
C VAL A 158 19.28 35.66 0.33
N PRO A 159 20.53 35.28 0.61
CA PRO A 159 20.96 33.91 0.64
C PRO A 159 20.22 33.07 1.67
N ASN A 160 20.04 31.75 1.39
CA ASN A 160 19.64 30.82 2.40
C ASN A 160 20.72 30.65 3.47
N PRO A 161 20.40 30.29 4.71
CA PRO A 161 21.39 30.08 5.76
C PRO A 161 22.29 28.86 5.45
N ILE A 162 23.40 28.77 6.17
CA ILE A 162 24.25 27.57 6.18
C ILE A 162 23.49 26.43 6.85
N LEU A 163 23.45 25.27 6.24
CA LEU A 163 22.81 24.11 6.81
C LEU A 163 23.66 23.54 7.95
N ASN A 164 23.12 23.58 9.16
CA ASN A 164 23.79 23.07 10.36
C ASN A 164 23.26 21.70 10.77
N LYS A 165 21.94 21.48 10.64
CA LYS A 165 21.29 20.22 11.06
C LYS A 165 19.99 20.00 10.31
N VAL A 166 19.69 18.71 10.06
CA VAL A 166 18.37 18.27 9.62
C VAL A 166 17.75 17.40 10.71
N GLU A 167 16.54 17.72 11.11
CA GLU A 167 15.79 17.00 12.14
C GLU A 167 14.49 16.45 11.56
N LEU A 168 14.14 15.22 11.96
CA LEU A 168 12.84 14.63 11.66
C LEU A 168 11.88 14.89 12.82
N ASN A 169 10.64 15.21 12.51
CA ASN A 169 9.58 15.37 13.49
C ASN A 169 8.39 14.43 13.12
N PRO A 170 8.04 13.42 13.94
CA PRO A 170 8.62 13.11 15.26
C PRO A 170 10.03 12.49 15.18
N ILE A 171 10.77 12.62 16.28
CA ILE A 171 12.16 12.12 16.40
C ILE A 171 12.19 10.57 16.39
N ASP A 172 11.17 9.93 16.99
CA ASP A 172 11.05 8.48 17.08
C ASP A 172 10.49 7.89 15.77
N SER A 173 11.24 8.00 14.71
CA SER A 173 10.91 7.41 13.40
C SER A 173 11.63 6.07 13.20
N ILE A 174 11.07 5.21 12.32
CA ILE A 174 11.69 3.91 11.99
C ILE A 174 12.94 4.05 11.12
N ILE A 175 13.15 5.21 10.49
CA ILE A 175 14.37 5.46 9.71
C ILE A 175 15.53 5.69 10.67
N PRO A 176 16.67 4.99 10.49
CA PRO A 176 17.83 5.19 11.34
C PRO A 176 18.36 6.62 11.22
N SER A 177 18.63 7.27 12.36
CA SER A 177 19.21 8.62 12.38
C SER A 177 20.55 8.71 11.63
N GLU A 178 21.38 7.67 11.75
CA GLU A 178 22.65 7.56 11.01
C GLU A 178 22.46 7.64 9.51
N PHE A 179 21.39 7.00 8.98
CA PHE A 179 21.09 7.05 7.54
C PHE A 179 20.65 8.46 7.11
N VAL A 180 19.91 9.17 7.97
CA VAL A 180 19.53 10.56 7.71
C VAL A 180 20.77 11.44 7.68
N ASP A 181 21.65 11.31 8.67
CA ASP A 181 22.89 12.07 8.76
C ASP A 181 23.80 11.80 7.55
N ASP A 182 23.95 10.57 7.12
CA ASP A 182 24.73 10.19 5.92
C ASP A 182 24.23 10.88 4.65
N ILE A 183 22.91 10.93 4.47
CA ILE A 183 22.29 11.59 3.30
C ILE A 183 22.62 13.08 3.26
N PHE A 184 22.69 13.75 4.41
CA PHE A 184 22.91 15.18 4.51
C PHE A 184 24.35 15.57 4.85
N ALA A 185 25.23 14.61 5.17
CA ALA A 185 26.59 14.86 5.63
C ALA A 185 27.37 15.87 4.78
N ASN A 186 27.30 15.75 3.45
CA ASN A 186 28.00 16.63 2.51
C ASN A 186 27.39 18.04 2.38
N LEU A 187 26.24 18.28 3.00
CA LEU A 187 25.53 19.55 2.94
C LEU A 187 25.72 20.37 4.22
N TYR A 188 26.12 19.74 5.31
CA TYR A 188 26.37 20.43 6.55
C TYR A 188 27.57 21.40 6.41
N GLY A 189 27.40 22.60 6.93
CA GLY A 189 28.41 23.68 6.82
C GLY A 189 28.41 24.38 5.47
N THR A 190 27.55 24.08 4.52
CA THR A 190 27.39 24.75 3.23
C THR A 190 26.07 25.51 3.15
N THR A 191 26.00 26.50 2.25
CA THR A 191 24.75 27.23 2.00
C THR A 191 23.65 26.28 1.58
N LEU A 192 22.48 26.35 2.21
CA LEU A 192 21.34 25.51 1.89
C LEU A 192 20.82 25.80 0.48
N ASN A 193 20.83 24.78 -0.37
CA ASN A 193 20.16 24.81 -1.67
C ASN A 193 18.86 23.99 -1.60
N LEU A 194 17.72 24.63 -1.86
CA LEU A 194 16.40 24.00 -1.75
C LEU A 194 16.20 22.85 -2.75
N ASN A 195 16.79 22.92 -3.94
CA ASN A 195 16.70 21.86 -4.93
C ASN A 195 17.48 20.61 -4.48
N VAL A 196 18.66 20.84 -3.90
CA VAL A 196 19.47 19.74 -3.34
C VAL A 196 18.76 19.15 -2.12
N LEU A 197 18.20 19.98 -1.24
CA LEU A 197 17.39 19.53 -0.10
C LEU A 197 16.23 18.64 -0.58
N GLN A 198 15.47 19.07 -1.60
CA GLN A 198 14.37 18.30 -2.15
C GLN A 198 14.83 16.94 -2.71
N ASN A 199 15.96 16.90 -3.39
CA ASN A 199 16.55 15.66 -3.88
C ASN A 199 16.92 14.71 -2.74
N ARG A 200 17.46 15.22 -1.62
CA ARG A 200 17.77 14.44 -0.42
C ARG A 200 16.50 13.93 0.27
N ILE A 201 15.46 14.75 0.36
CA ILE A 201 14.13 14.32 0.85
C ILE A 201 13.57 13.19 -0.02
N ASN A 202 13.74 13.23 -1.33
CA ASN A 202 13.32 12.16 -2.23
C ASN A 202 14.08 10.85 -1.99
N LEU A 203 15.36 10.90 -1.58
CA LEU A 203 16.11 9.71 -1.17
C LEU A 203 15.53 9.09 0.12
N LEU A 204 15.13 9.92 1.10
CA LEU A 204 14.45 9.45 2.30
C LEU A 204 13.10 8.78 1.94
N LYS A 205 12.28 9.40 1.08
CA LYS A 205 11.02 8.82 0.60
C LYS A 205 11.25 7.46 -0.05
N LYS A 206 12.26 7.36 -0.92
CA LYS A 206 12.62 6.11 -1.58
C LYS A 206 13.01 5.02 -0.58
N TRP A 207 13.74 5.36 0.48
CA TRP A 207 14.07 4.39 1.53
C TRP A 207 12.81 3.78 2.16
N TYR A 208 11.79 4.62 2.49
CA TYR A 208 10.51 4.14 3.01
C TYR A 208 9.79 3.24 2.01
N GLU A 209 9.72 3.63 0.74
CA GLU A 209 9.10 2.84 -0.33
C GLU A 209 9.79 1.50 -0.52
N ASP A 210 11.13 1.48 -0.59
CA ASP A 210 11.94 0.27 -0.76
C ASP A 210 11.78 -0.71 0.41
N LYS A 211 11.54 -0.21 1.62
CA LYS A 211 11.25 -1.02 2.80
C LYS A 211 9.78 -1.45 2.90
N GLY A 212 8.90 -0.92 2.04
CA GLY A 212 7.48 -1.25 1.98
C GLY A 212 6.56 -0.31 2.75
N TYR A 213 7.05 0.78 3.31
CA TYR A 213 6.28 1.79 4.04
C TYR A 213 5.67 2.82 3.09
N SER A 214 4.79 2.37 2.21
CA SER A 214 4.24 3.15 1.10
C SER A 214 3.32 4.31 1.51
N LEU A 215 2.92 4.40 2.77
CA LEU A 215 2.12 5.50 3.30
C LEU A 215 2.95 6.58 4.01
N ALA A 216 4.26 6.37 4.13
CA ALA A 216 5.14 7.37 4.72
C ALA A 216 5.19 8.64 3.86
N ARG A 217 5.00 9.78 4.49
CA ARG A 217 5.03 11.11 3.87
C ARG A 217 6.04 11.98 4.59
N ILE A 218 6.95 12.56 3.83
CA ILE A 218 7.92 13.52 4.34
C ILE A 218 7.61 14.85 3.68
N ASN A 219 7.21 15.82 4.49
CA ASN A 219 6.97 17.18 4.03
C ASN A 219 8.20 18.02 4.36
N GLY A 220 8.55 18.92 3.45
CA GLY A 220 9.61 19.89 3.66
C GLY A 220 9.31 20.85 4.83
N PRO A 221 10.29 21.61 5.28
CA PRO A 221 10.11 22.53 6.38
C PRO A 221 9.11 23.63 6.00
N GLU A 222 8.23 23.99 6.94
CA GLU A 222 7.35 25.15 6.78
C GLU A 222 8.16 26.45 6.78
N ARG A 223 9.23 26.48 7.57
CA ARG A 223 10.19 27.60 7.67
C ARG A 223 11.58 27.04 7.86
N ILE A 224 12.57 27.74 7.32
CA ILE A 224 13.97 27.49 7.55
C ILE A 224 14.40 28.43 8.67
N SER A 225 14.97 27.86 9.74
CA SER A 225 15.53 28.69 10.84
C SER A 225 16.74 29.47 10.36
N SER A 226 16.93 30.72 10.90
CA SER A 226 18.13 31.49 10.70
C SER A 226 19.39 30.75 11.14
N ASP A 227 19.25 29.82 12.09
CA ASP A 227 20.34 29.00 12.64
C ASP A 227 20.71 27.82 11.73
N GLY A 228 20.08 27.71 10.56
CA GLY A 228 20.35 26.63 9.60
C GLY A 228 19.84 25.25 10.02
N ILE A 229 18.86 25.20 10.91
CA ILE A 229 18.19 23.95 11.29
C ILE A 229 16.97 23.75 10.38
N VAL A 230 16.90 22.60 9.72
CA VAL A 230 15.80 22.20 8.85
C VAL A 230 15.00 21.09 9.52
N SER A 231 13.76 21.39 9.93
CA SER A 231 12.84 20.39 10.50
C SER A 231 11.94 19.82 9.40
N LEU A 232 12.02 18.52 9.17
CA LEU A 232 11.18 17.79 8.22
C LEU A 232 10.04 17.10 8.96
N ASN A 233 8.80 17.37 8.56
CA ASN A 233 7.62 16.73 9.14
C ASN A 233 7.41 15.37 8.49
N LEU A 234 7.43 14.31 9.31
CA LEU A 234 7.28 12.93 8.90
C LEU A 234 5.96 12.35 9.41
N ALA A 235 5.19 11.76 8.52
CA ALA A 235 4.02 10.96 8.85
C ALA A 235 4.21 9.57 8.26
N GLU A 236 4.41 8.56 9.12
CA GLU A 236 4.75 7.19 8.68
C GLU A 236 3.53 6.35 8.30
N GLY A 237 2.30 6.82 8.57
CA GLY A 237 1.08 6.11 8.25
C GLY A 237 0.82 4.94 9.21
N MET A 238 0.35 5.26 10.42
CA MET A 238 0.04 4.27 11.44
C MET A 238 -1.30 3.57 11.14
N VAL A 239 -1.38 2.26 11.39
CA VAL A 239 -2.62 1.48 11.30
C VAL A 239 -3.42 1.69 12.58
N SER A 240 -4.60 2.30 12.47
CA SER A 240 -5.50 2.48 13.62
C SER A 240 -6.32 1.24 13.92
N ASN A 241 -6.85 0.58 12.89
CA ASN A 241 -7.71 -0.58 13.04
C ASN A 241 -7.64 -1.50 11.81
N ILE A 242 -8.06 -2.76 12.01
CA ILE A 242 -8.28 -3.73 10.93
C ILE A 242 -9.73 -4.17 11.01
N GLU A 243 -10.50 -3.79 10.01
CA GLU A 243 -11.91 -4.11 9.85
C GLU A 243 -12.08 -5.34 8.95
N LEU A 244 -12.85 -6.32 9.42
CA LEU A 244 -13.17 -7.53 8.67
C LEU A 244 -14.61 -7.41 8.15
N ARG A 245 -14.79 -7.48 6.84
CA ARG A 245 -16.10 -7.48 6.19
C ARG A 245 -16.25 -8.78 5.39
N PHE A 246 -17.32 -9.52 5.67
CA PHE A 246 -17.64 -10.73 4.93
C PHE A 246 -18.57 -10.38 3.77
N LEU A 247 -18.25 -10.90 2.59
CA LEU A 247 -19.06 -10.67 1.39
C LEU A 247 -20.10 -11.76 1.20
N GLY A 248 -21.28 -11.37 0.70
CA GLY A 248 -22.31 -12.28 0.21
C GLY A 248 -21.91 -12.97 -1.10
N SER A 249 -22.77 -13.84 -1.61
CA SER A 249 -22.60 -14.48 -2.94
C SER A 249 -22.68 -13.49 -4.10
N ASP A 250 -23.27 -12.33 -3.86
CA ASP A 250 -23.39 -11.17 -4.76
C ASP A 250 -22.15 -10.24 -4.69
N GLY A 251 -21.21 -10.51 -3.77
CA GLY A 251 -20.04 -9.69 -3.53
C GLY A 251 -20.27 -8.48 -2.63
N GLU A 252 -21.49 -8.34 -2.06
CA GLU A 252 -21.83 -7.21 -1.20
C GLU A 252 -21.61 -7.54 0.29
N PRO A 253 -21.18 -6.56 1.10
CA PRO A 253 -20.94 -6.78 2.54
C PRO A 253 -22.22 -6.76 3.38
N PHE A 254 -23.38 -6.46 2.78
CA PHE A 254 -24.68 -6.41 3.44
C PHE A 254 -25.63 -7.42 2.81
N VAL A 255 -26.38 -8.12 3.65
CA VAL A 255 -27.47 -9.02 3.24
C VAL A 255 -28.71 -8.58 4.02
N ASP A 256 -29.81 -8.28 3.32
CA ASP A 256 -31.05 -7.77 3.89
C ASP A 256 -30.85 -6.54 4.81
N GLY A 257 -29.95 -5.62 4.40
CA GLY A 257 -29.65 -4.39 5.13
C GLY A 257 -28.82 -4.57 6.41
N LYS A 258 -28.34 -5.80 6.68
CA LYS A 258 -27.47 -6.10 7.83
C LYS A 258 -26.08 -6.54 7.37
N PRO A 259 -25.02 -6.22 8.12
CA PRO A 259 -23.68 -6.71 7.82
C PRO A 259 -23.65 -8.23 7.75
N LYS A 260 -23.08 -8.77 6.69
CA LYS A 260 -22.89 -10.22 6.53
C LYS A 260 -22.04 -10.78 7.65
N LYS A 261 -22.52 -11.80 8.34
CA LYS A 261 -21.73 -12.53 9.33
C LYS A 261 -20.97 -13.68 8.67
N GLY A 262 -19.67 -13.74 8.87
CA GLY A 262 -18.85 -14.87 8.45
C GLY A 262 -19.09 -16.13 9.27
N LYS A 263 -18.83 -17.30 8.68
CA LYS A 263 -18.71 -18.57 9.41
C LYS A 263 -17.40 -18.60 10.21
N THR A 264 -16.31 -18.13 9.60
CA THR A 264 -14.98 -18.08 10.21
C THR A 264 -14.95 -17.05 11.32
N LYS A 265 -14.38 -17.44 12.47
CA LYS A 265 -14.25 -16.53 13.62
C LYS A 265 -13.16 -15.52 13.37
N ASP A 266 -13.37 -14.25 13.77
CA ASP A 266 -12.42 -13.14 13.58
C ASP A 266 -11.01 -13.45 14.10
N TRP A 267 -10.91 -14.15 15.25
CA TRP A 267 -9.61 -14.49 15.81
C TRP A 267 -8.80 -15.48 14.94
N VAL A 268 -9.49 -16.30 14.12
CA VAL A 268 -8.84 -17.21 13.14
C VAL A 268 -8.16 -16.40 12.05
N ILE A 269 -8.82 -15.33 11.59
CA ILE A 269 -8.30 -14.42 10.59
C ILE A 269 -7.16 -13.60 11.20
N LYS A 270 -7.44 -12.95 12.34
CA LYS A 270 -6.48 -12.04 13.00
C LYS A 270 -5.17 -12.73 13.40
N ARG A 271 -5.19 -14.02 13.77
CA ARG A 271 -3.96 -14.75 14.10
C ARG A 271 -3.01 -14.96 12.91
N GLU A 272 -3.54 -14.93 11.68
CA GLU A 272 -2.74 -15.05 10.47
C GLU A 272 -2.12 -13.71 10.04
N LEU A 273 -2.56 -12.59 10.62
CA LEU A 273 -2.05 -11.27 10.31
C LEU A 273 -0.85 -10.94 11.20
N LYS A 274 0.23 -10.46 10.58
CA LYS A 274 1.35 -9.82 11.28
C LYS A 274 1.14 -8.32 11.40
N THR A 275 0.35 -7.73 10.50
CA THR A 275 -0.10 -6.36 10.59
C THR A 275 -1.07 -6.26 11.77
N VAL A 276 -0.80 -5.37 12.72
CA VAL A 276 -1.61 -5.17 13.93
C VAL A 276 -1.94 -3.68 14.09
N PRO A 277 -3.08 -3.35 14.71
CA PRO A 277 -3.37 -1.98 15.11
C PRO A 277 -2.23 -1.39 15.95
N GLY A 278 -1.90 -0.11 15.73
CA GLY A 278 -0.78 0.58 16.37
C GLY A 278 0.58 0.37 15.68
N SER A 279 0.69 -0.51 14.69
CA SER A 279 1.91 -0.65 13.89
C SER A 279 1.93 0.36 12.73
N ILE A 280 3.12 0.66 12.23
CA ILE A 280 3.28 1.43 11.01
C ILE A 280 2.90 0.55 9.81
N PHE A 281 2.11 1.10 8.90
CA PHE A 281 1.66 0.38 7.71
C PHE A 281 2.84 -0.06 6.85
N ASN A 282 2.89 -1.36 6.56
CA ASN A 282 3.88 -1.92 5.65
C ASN A 282 3.21 -2.81 4.61
N ARG A 283 3.28 -2.38 3.36
CA ARG A 283 2.66 -3.07 2.23
C ARG A 283 3.18 -4.49 2.04
N LYS A 284 4.49 -4.71 2.19
CA LYS A 284 5.09 -6.05 2.03
C LYS A 284 4.61 -7.03 3.10
N ILE A 285 4.43 -6.55 4.33
CA ILE A 285 3.89 -7.37 5.43
C ILE A 285 2.43 -7.69 5.15
N LEU A 286 1.62 -6.71 4.74
CA LEU A 286 0.22 -6.91 4.42
C LEU A 286 0.02 -7.88 3.24
N GLU A 287 0.82 -7.78 2.18
CA GLU A 287 0.82 -8.73 1.07
C GLU A 287 1.13 -10.17 1.53
N ALA A 288 2.07 -10.31 2.46
CA ALA A 288 2.38 -11.60 3.06
C ALA A 288 1.23 -12.09 3.97
N ASP A 289 0.52 -11.19 4.66
CA ASP A 289 -0.66 -11.52 5.45
C ASP A 289 -1.79 -12.08 4.57
N ILE A 290 -2.06 -11.41 3.45
CA ILE A 290 -3.06 -11.86 2.47
C ILE A 290 -2.70 -13.25 1.93
N LYS A 291 -1.42 -13.46 1.58
CA LYS A 291 -0.96 -14.79 1.12
C LYS A 291 -1.18 -15.87 2.18
N ARG A 292 -0.98 -15.55 3.47
CA ARG A 292 -1.26 -16.50 4.56
C ARG A 292 -2.76 -16.79 4.68
N LEU A 293 -3.63 -15.79 4.53
CA LEU A 293 -5.08 -16.01 4.53
C LEU A 293 -5.50 -16.93 3.38
N TYR A 294 -5.00 -16.72 2.18
CA TYR A 294 -5.26 -17.64 1.05
C TYR A 294 -4.74 -19.06 1.33
N ALA A 295 -3.58 -19.19 1.95
CA ALA A 295 -3.01 -20.50 2.28
C ALA A 295 -3.85 -21.30 3.28
N THR A 296 -4.76 -20.66 4.02
CA THR A 296 -5.71 -21.36 4.89
C THR A 296 -6.79 -22.12 4.12
N SER A 297 -7.00 -21.80 2.82
CA SER A 297 -8.08 -22.32 1.99
C SER A 297 -9.49 -22.11 2.57
N LEU A 298 -9.65 -21.07 3.39
CA LEU A 298 -10.95 -20.67 3.96
C LEU A 298 -11.66 -19.61 3.12
N PHE A 299 -10.93 -18.95 2.23
CA PHE A 299 -11.39 -17.81 1.45
C PHE A 299 -11.15 -18.03 -0.04
N ASP A 300 -12.16 -17.75 -0.86
CA ASP A 300 -12.06 -17.72 -2.33
C ASP A 300 -11.41 -16.41 -2.78
N ASP A 301 -11.72 -15.31 -2.07
CA ASP A 301 -11.18 -14.00 -2.37
C ASP A 301 -10.95 -13.17 -1.10
N VAL A 302 -9.88 -12.37 -1.10
CA VAL A 302 -9.50 -11.44 -0.04
C VAL A 302 -9.11 -10.12 -0.68
N LYS A 303 -10.00 -9.13 -0.63
CA LYS A 303 -9.71 -7.78 -1.11
C LYS A 303 -9.30 -6.89 0.04
N VAL A 304 -8.38 -5.99 -0.25
CA VAL A 304 -7.90 -5.01 0.72
C VAL A 304 -8.19 -3.61 0.21
N SER A 305 -8.76 -2.79 1.09
CA SER A 305 -8.89 -1.36 0.88
C SER A 305 -8.38 -0.61 2.11
N LEU A 306 -7.92 0.61 1.89
CA LEU A 306 -7.45 1.51 2.93
C LEU A 306 -8.43 2.67 3.06
N GLY A 307 -8.88 2.93 4.28
CA GLY A 307 -9.72 4.07 4.59
C GLY A 307 -9.03 5.01 5.60
N PRO A 308 -9.39 6.30 5.60
CA PRO A 308 -8.95 7.21 6.65
C PRO A 308 -9.62 6.85 7.97
N ASP A 309 -8.90 7.01 9.07
CA ASP A 309 -9.50 6.94 10.39
C ASP A 309 -10.31 8.23 10.67
N SER A 310 -11.57 8.07 11.07
CA SER A 310 -12.46 9.18 11.35
C SER A 310 -12.11 9.92 12.64
N ILE A 311 -11.41 9.27 13.57
CA ILE A 311 -11.07 9.79 14.89
C ILE A 311 -9.66 10.37 14.90
N ASN A 312 -8.73 9.69 14.23
CA ASN A 312 -7.30 10.03 14.26
C ASN A 312 -6.81 10.43 12.86
N PRO A 313 -6.81 11.72 12.51
CA PRO A 313 -6.29 12.18 11.22
C PRO A 313 -4.83 11.74 11.01
N GLY A 314 -4.54 11.16 9.83
CA GLY A 314 -3.20 10.66 9.49
C GLY A 314 -2.96 9.19 9.82
N GLN A 315 -3.91 8.51 10.48
CA GLN A 315 -3.94 7.06 10.62
C GLN A 315 -4.83 6.42 9.56
N VAL A 316 -4.61 5.12 9.31
CA VAL A 316 -5.36 4.37 8.32
C VAL A 316 -6.06 3.17 8.92
N VAL A 317 -7.27 2.90 8.46
CA VAL A 317 -8.02 1.67 8.72
C VAL A 317 -7.79 0.72 7.55
N ILE A 318 -7.35 -0.49 7.85
CA ILE A 318 -7.26 -1.56 6.84
C ILE A 318 -8.58 -2.30 6.82
N ILE A 319 -9.22 -2.35 5.67
CA ILE A 319 -10.50 -3.04 5.48
C ILE A 319 -10.22 -4.29 4.64
N LEU A 320 -10.53 -5.46 5.22
CA LEU A 320 -10.41 -6.76 4.56
C LEU A 320 -11.80 -7.25 4.16
N ASP A 321 -12.06 -7.27 2.87
CA ASP A 321 -13.27 -7.85 2.28
C ASP A 321 -13.03 -9.33 1.98
N LEU A 322 -13.76 -10.20 2.66
CA LEU A 322 -13.51 -11.63 2.73
C LEU A 322 -14.65 -12.40 2.07
N SER A 323 -14.38 -13.13 1.01
CA SER A 323 -15.31 -14.07 0.39
C SER A 323 -14.98 -15.48 0.89
N GLU A 324 -15.85 -16.07 1.71
CA GLU A 324 -15.63 -17.40 2.29
C GLU A 324 -15.85 -18.51 1.27
N GLN A 325 -14.93 -19.46 1.24
CA GLN A 325 -15.01 -20.68 0.42
C GLN A 325 -15.98 -21.69 1.02
N ARG A 326 -16.51 -22.57 0.17
CA ARG A 326 -17.21 -23.77 0.63
C ARG A 326 -16.20 -24.80 1.15
N THR A 327 -16.22 -25.04 2.46
CA THR A 327 -15.25 -25.88 3.16
C THR A 327 -15.72 -27.31 3.39
N GLY A 328 -17.02 -27.56 3.17
CA GLY A 328 -17.64 -28.89 3.34
C GLY A 328 -17.78 -29.65 2.03
N SER A 329 -17.50 -30.95 2.05
CA SER A 329 -17.75 -31.86 0.95
C SER A 329 -18.33 -33.21 1.43
N LEU A 330 -19.23 -33.77 0.64
CA LEU A 330 -19.79 -35.09 0.82
C LEU A 330 -19.39 -35.94 -0.39
N THR A 331 -18.82 -37.11 -0.14
CA THR A 331 -18.44 -38.09 -1.17
C THR A 331 -19.16 -39.41 -0.94
N GLY A 332 -19.55 -40.08 -2.02
CA GLY A 332 -20.13 -41.39 -1.95
C GLY A 332 -19.63 -42.25 -3.13
N GLY A 333 -19.48 -43.53 -2.90
CA GLY A 333 -19.01 -44.45 -3.92
C GLY A 333 -19.39 -45.90 -3.64
N LEU A 334 -19.46 -46.70 -4.72
CA LEU A 334 -19.57 -48.15 -4.68
C LEU A 334 -18.35 -48.71 -5.37
N GLY A 335 -17.83 -49.81 -4.85
CA GLY A 335 -16.65 -50.45 -5.42
C GLY A 335 -16.61 -51.95 -5.13
N TYR A 336 -15.60 -52.59 -5.72
CA TYR A 336 -15.25 -53.98 -5.44
C TYR A 336 -13.73 -54.07 -5.20
N SER A 337 -13.37 -54.83 -4.19
CA SER A 337 -11.96 -55.19 -3.97
C SER A 337 -11.89 -56.64 -3.49
N ASN A 338 -10.76 -57.31 -3.72
CA ASN A 338 -10.57 -58.68 -3.26
C ASN A 338 -10.60 -58.81 -1.72
N SER A 339 -10.22 -57.77 -1.02
CA SER A 339 -10.17 -57.75 0.45
C SER A 339 -11.48 -57.40 1.14
N SER A 340 -12.29 -56.53 0.48
CA SER A 340 -13.55 -56.04 1.07
C SER A 340 -14.80 -56.59 0.44
N GLY A 341 -14.68 -57.35 -0.70
CA GLY A 341 -15.80 -57.71 -1.54
C GLY A 341 -16.44 -56.50 -2.21
N ILE A 342 -17.74 -56.51 -2.38
CA ILE A 342 -18.51 -55.33 -2.78
C ILE A 342 -18.60 -54.40 -1.56
N PHE A 343 -18.31 -53.13 -1.76
CA PHE A 343 -18.40 -52.17 -0.68
C PHE A 343 -19.06 -50.85 -1.12
N ALA A 344 -19.67 -50.18 -0.15
CA ALA A 344 -20.18 -48.82 -0.23
C ALA A 344 -19.37 -47.92 0.68
N GLN A 345 -19.06 -46.74 0.21
CA GLN A 345 -18.25 -45.74 0.96
C GLN A 345 -19.02 -44.41 1.01
N ILE A 346 -19.03 -43.78 2.18
CA ILE A 346 -19.52 -42.41 2.40
C ILE A 346 -18.44 -41.67 3.14
N GLY A 347 -18.04 -40.49 2.61
CA GLY A 347 -17.08 -39.58 3.22
C GLY A 347 -17.70 -38.21 3.43
N LEU A 348 -17.49 -37.64 4.62
CA LEU A 348 -17.86 -36.27 4.97
C LEU A 348 -16.60 -35.54 5.41
N GLN A 349 -16.29 -34.42 4.76
CA GLN A 349 -15.15 -33.56 5.11
C GLN A 349 -15.65 -32.16 5.34
N GLU A 350 -15.10 -31.49 6.39
CA GLU A 350 -15.31 -30.09 6.67
C GLU A 350 -13.97 -29.49 7.11
N SER A 351 -13.48 -28.44 6.41
CA SER A 351 -12.17 -27.81 6.68
C SER A 351 -12.28 -26.59 7.58
N ASN A 352 -13.51 -26.17 7.92
CA ASN A 352 -13.76 -25.04 8.82
C ASN A 352 -14.83 -25.34 9.87
N ALA A 353 -14.71 -26.48 10.52
CA ALA A 353 -15.68 -26.90 11.52
C ALA A 353 -15.80 -25.83 12.64
N LEU A 354 -17.05 -25.43 12.92
CA LEU A 354 -17.42 -24.39 13.89
C LEU A 354 -16.79 -23.00 13.61
N GLY A 355 -16.29 -22.78 12.40
CA GLY A 355 -15.59 -21.54 12.04
C GLY A 355 -14.22 -21.35 12.68
N ARG A 356 -13.61 -22.45 13.14
CA ARG A 356 -12.31 -22.44 13.87
C ARG A 356 -11.11 -22.85 13.03
N ALA A 357 -11.31 -23.04 11.71
CA ALA A 357 -10.34 -23.67 10.82
C ALA A 357 -9.97 -25.10 11.22
N TRP A 358 -10.85 -25.77 11.96
CA TRP A 358 -10.67 -27.19 12.27
C TRP A 358 -11.03 -28.03 11.05
N SER A 359 -10.16 -28.96 10.70
CA SER A 359 -10.44 -29.95 9.68
C SER A 359 -10.99 -31.22 10.30
N THR A 360 -12.20 -31.61 9.90
CA THR A 360 -12.81 -32.87 10.29
C THR A 360 -13.00 -33.73 9.06
N ASN A 361 -12.78 -35.04 9.21
CA ASN A 361 -13.00 -36.02 8.17
C ASN A 361 -13.64 -37.25 8.79
N SER A 362 -14.82 -37.63 8.29
CA SER A 362 -15.56 -38.84 8.70
C SER A 362 -15.72 -39.73 7.49
N ASN A 363 -15.26 -40.97 7.56
CA ASN A 363 -15.42 -41.95 6.50
C ASN A 363 -16.10 -43.22 7.07
N LEU A 364 -17.11 -43.66 6.38
CA LEU A 364 -17.74 -44.94 6.60
C LEU A 364 -17.54 -45.79 5.35
N ASN A 365 -16.92 -46.95 5.51
CA ASN A 365 -16.79 -47.96 4.47
C ASN A 365 -17.53 -49.23 4.94
N PHE A 366 -18.52 -49.63 4.24
CA PHE A 366 -19.33 -50.79 4.53
C PHE A 366 -19.18 -51.82 3.39
N GLY A 367 -18.45 -52.86 3.63
CA GLY A 367 -18.15 -53.90 2.68
C GLY A 367 -18.63 -55.29 3.15
N GLU A 368 -18.64 -56.24 2.24
CA GLU A 368 -19.02 -57.61 2.49
C GLU A 368 -18.14 -58.29 3.55
N TYR A 369 -16.81 -57.99 3.51
CA TYR A 369 -15.84 -58.61 4.39
C TYR A 369 -15.19 -57.62 5.38
N SER A 370 -15.44 -56.34 5.23
CA SER A 370 -14.91 -55.33 6.15
C SER A 370 -15.88 -54.17 6.32
N THR A 371 -15.97 -53.67 7.55
CA THR A 371 -16.69 -52.44 7.85
C THR A 371 -15.76 -51.57 8.64
N THR A 372 -15.51 -50.34 8.15
CA THR A 372 -14.63 -49.41 8.78
C THR A 372 -15.31 -48.06 8.94
N PHE A 373 -15.28 -47.53 10.14
CA PHE A 373 -15.62 -46.15 10.45
C PHE A 373 -14.36 -45.44 10.92
N SER A 374 -14.07 -44.27 10.38
CA SER A 374 -13.00 -43.40 10.84
C SER A 374 -13.48 -41.98 10.99
N PHE A 375 -13.04 -41.34 12.07
CA PHE A 375 -13.24 -39.92 12.34
C PHE A 375 -11.91 -39.29 12.68
N SER A 376 -11.53 -38.21 12.00
CA SER A 376 -10.37 -37.44 12.33
C SER A 376 -10.74 -36.00 12.57
N LEU A 377 -10.09 -35.39 13.56
CA LEU A 377 -10.14 -33.95 13.89
C LEU A 377 -8.72 -33.40 13.93
N SER A 378 -8.49 -32.32 13.21
CA SER A 378 -7.21 -31.62 13.21
C SER A 378 -7.43 -30.11 13.45
N ASP A 379 -6.72 -29.56 14.41
CA ASP A 379 -6.59 -28.11 14.65
C ASP A 379 -5.21 -27.68 14.16
N PRO A 380 -5.11 -26.85 13.10
CA PRO A 380 -3.82 -26.41 12.57
C PRO A 380 -3.09 -25.43 13.49
N TRP A 381 -3.84 -24.77 14.40
CA TRP A 381 -3.25 -23.82 15.33
C TRP A 381 -4.17 -23.58 16.54
N ILE A 382 -3.79 -24.11 17.68
CA ILE A 382 -4.54 -23.99 18.93
C ILE A 382 -4.70 -22.53 19.31
N LYS A 383 -5.95 -22.15 19.63
CA LYS A 383 -6.29 -20.78 20.00
C LYS A 383 -5.43 -20.27 21.16
N GLY A 384 -4.78 -19.11 20.97
CA GLY A 384 -3.94 -18.47 21.99
C GLY A 384 -2.52 -18.99 22.07
N ASP A 385 -2.18 -20.02 21.27
CA ASP A 385 -0.80 -20.49 21.20
C ASP A 385 0.07 -19.58 20.33
N LYS A 386 1.25 -19.25 20.84
CA LYS A 386 2.24 -18.38 20.20
C LYS A 386 3.08 -19.09 19.13
N TYR A 387 3.21 -20.42 19.27
CA TYR A 387 4.14 -21.23 18.47
C TYR A 387 3.49 -21.97 17.29
N LYS A 388 2.21 -21.69 17.00
CA LYS A 388 1.44 -22.40 15.97
C LYS A 388 1.36 -23.91 16.21
N THR A 389 1.21 -24.32 17.47
CA THR A 389 1.06 -25.75 17.80
C THR A 389 -0.21 -26.27 17.15
N SER A 390 -0.09 -27.38 16.45
CA SER A 390 -1.22 -28.13 15.87
C SER A 390 -1.43 -29.42 16.61
N PHE A 391 -2.65 -29.94 16.60
CA PHE A 391 -2.92 -31.30 17.03
C PHE A 391 -3.82 -32.02 16.03
N LYS A 392 -3.70 -33.34 15.99
CA LYS A 392 -4.57 -34.21 15.20
C LYS A 392 -4.93 -35.42 16.05
N THR A 393 -6.23 -35.74 16.07
CA THR A 393 -6.73 -36.99 16.66
C THR A 393 -7.43 -37.79 15.59
N ASN A 394 -7.36 -39.11 15.70
CA ASN A 394 -8.03 -40.04 14.82
C ASN A 394 -8.64 -41.16 15.64
N VAL A 395 -9.91 -41.42 15.42
CA VAL A 395 -10.64 -42.52 16.02
C VAL A 395 -11.13 -43.41 14.88
N PHE A 396 -10.86 -44.70 14.97
CA PHE A 396 -11.35 -45.64 13.97
C PHE A 396 -11.90 -46.91 14.64
N LEU A 397 -12.87 -47.48 13.98
CA LEU A 397 -13.47 -48.78 14.31
C LEU A 397 -13.40 -49.62 13.05
N SER A 398 -12.77 -50.78 13.12
CA SER A 398 -12.71 -51.72 11.99
C SER A 398 -13.21 -53.11 12.43
N ARG A 399 -13.96 -53.69 11.57
CA ARG A 399 -14.36 -55.06 11.71
C ARG A 399 -14.09 -55.77 10.39
N ASP A 400 -13.16 -56.69 10.42
CA ASP A 400 -12.70 -57.45 9.26
C ASP A 400 -12.98 -58.94 9.42
N TYR A 401 -13.40 -59.55 8.35
CA TYR A 401 -13.61 -61.00 8.29
C TYR A 401 -12.57 -61.60 7.34
N PRO A 402 -11.59 -62.37 7.84
CA PRO A 402 -10.60 -63.02 7.01
C PRO A 402 -11.26 -64.02 6.05
N GLN A 403 -11.00 -63.89 4.75
CA GLN A 403 -11.55 -64.79 3.72
C GLN A 403 -11.08 -66.24 3.85
N GLU A 404 -9.92 -66.43 4.44
CA GLU A 404 -9.32 -67.76 4.64
C GLU A 404 -10.17 -68.68 5.50
N PHE A 405 -11.12 -68.11 6.28
CA PHE A 405 -12.04 -68.87 7.12
C PHE A 405 -13.47 -69.00 6.53
N LYS A 406 -13.68 -68.60 5.27
CA LYS A 406 -14.99 -68.75 4.60
C LYS A 406 -15.16 -70.14 4.02
N SER A 407 -16.10 -70.90 4.52
CA SER A 407 -16.42 -72.21 3.97
C SER A 407 -17.19 -72.06 2.64
N GLU A 408 -16.63 -72.55 1.54
CA GLU A 408 -17.34 -72.59 0.22
C GLU A 408 -18.67 -73.36 0.23
N LYS A 409 -18.84 -74.39 1.12
CA LYS A 409 -20.01 -75.25 1.13
C LYS A 409 -21.21 -74.65 1.87
N ASN A 410 -21.06 -73.80 2.86
CA ASN A 410 -22.20 -73.33 3.69
C ASN A 410 -22.24 -71.80 3.96
N GLY A 411 -21.38 -71.03 3.37
CA GLY A 411 -21.34 -69.55 3.60
C GLY A 411 -21.15 -69.16 5.07
N ARG A 412 -20.77 -70.01 5.96
CA ARG A 412 -20.54 -69.71 7.38
C ARG A 412 -19.10 -69.37 7.60
N ILE A 413 -18.88 -68.24 8.25
CA ILE A 413 -17.56 -67.84 8.74
C ILE A 413 -17.32 -68.57 10.05
N TYR A 414 -16.31 -69.43 10.10
CA TYR A 414 -15.87 -70.04 11.36
C TYR A 414 -14.91 -69.06 12.09
N ALA A 415 -15.35 -68.52 13.21
CA ALA A 415 -14.45 -67.82 14.11
C ALA A 415 -13.53 -68.86 14.76
N VAL A 416 -12.24 -68.84 14.45
CA VAL A 416 -11.22 -69.57 15.21
C VAL A 416 -10.91 -68.73 16.44
N ASN A 417 -11.36 -69.19 17.60
CA ASN A 417 -10.89 -68.65 18.86
C ASN A 417 -9.41 -69.11 19.05
N ASP A 418 -8.48 -68.26 18.64
CA ASP A 418 -7.09 -68.53 18.95
C ASP A 418 -6.85 -68.18 20.45
N THR A 419 -6.88 -69.21 21.27
CA THR A 419 -6.50 -69.14 22.69
C THR A 419 -5.01 -69.35 22.85
N THR A 420 -4.17 -68.84 21.99
CA THR A 420 -2.74 -68.77 22.23
C THR A 420 -2.48 -67.71 23.27
N THR A 421 -2.55 -68.08 24.55
CA THR A 421 -1.90 -67.38 25.65
C THR A 421 -0.41 -67.35 25.34
N ALA A 422 0.10 -66.20 25.04
CA ALA A 422 1.55 -65.96 25.07
C ALA A 422 2.05 -66.20 26.48
N SER A 423 2.88 -67.20 26.63
CA SER A 423 3.67 -67.44 27.81
C SER A 423 4.92 -66.55 27.82
#